data_95b3e5228bb2d66f88aaca523bca52ef
#
_entry.id   95b3e5228bb2d66f88aaca523bca52ef
#
_cell.length_a   1.000
_cell.length_b   1.000
_cell.length_c   1.000
_cell.angle_alpha   90.00
_cell.angle_beta   90.00
_cell.angle_gamma   90.00
#
_symmetry.space_group_name_H-M   'P 1'
#
loop_
_entity.id
_entity.type
_entity.pdbx_description
1 polymer ?
#
loop_
_entity_poly.entity_id
_entity_poly.type
_entity_poly.pdbx_seq_one_letter_code
_entity_poly.pdbx_strand_id
1 'polypeptide(L)'
;GPDKKKYIDLISGVSVSSLGHNFPPIKKAIEEQVQKHLHLMVYGEFIQSPQVKLAEYLVKLLPQEINSVYLVNSGSEAIEGAVKLAKRYTGRTKMCSFVNAYHGSSHAALSLCGNEDFKKSFRPLLPEVYILRINNYEDLNIIDEDTACVVIEPIQAEAGIIIPDKKWFKVLETKCKQNGTLLIIDEVQTGFGRTGKMFGFQHFDI
;
A
#
# COMPACT_ATOMS: atom_id res chain seq x y z
N GLY A 1 22.66 -14.06 -17.17
CA GLY A 1 23.19 -14.66 -15.94
C GLY A 1 24.71 -14.64 -15.90
N PRO A 2 25.32 -15.08 -14.80
CA PRO A 2 26.78 -15.14 -14.67
C PRO A 2 27.43 -16.09 -15.71
N ASP A 3 26.64 -17.02 -16.21
CA ASP A 3 27.01 -17.94 -17.32
C ASP A 3 26.93 -17.28 -18.71
N LYS A 4 26.69 -15.96 -18.76
CA LYS A 4 26.48 -15.15 -19.99
C LYS A 4 25.27 -15.55 -20.83
N LYS A 5 24.39 -16.41 -20.33
CA LYS A 5 23.14 -16.74 -21.00
C LYS A 5 22.07 -15.68 -20.76
N LYS A 6 21.16 -15.55 -21.72
CA LYS A 6 19.97 -14.69 -21.61
C LYS A 6 18.84 -15.49 -20.99
N TYR A 7 18.20 -14.92 -19.99
CA TYR A 7 17.01 -15.47 -19.33
C TYR A 7 15.87 -14.47 -19.48
N ILE A 8 14.65 -14.96 -19.67
CA ILE A 8 13.44 -14.14 -19.61
C ILE A 8 13.06 -14.04 -18.13
N ASP A 9 13.04 -12.81 -17.60
CA ASP A 9 12.63 -12.55 -16.23
C ASP A 9 11.11 -12.39 -16.15
N LEU A 10 10.41 -13.41 -15.63
CA LEU A 10 8.97 -13.38 -15.39
C LEU A 10 8.64 -13.03 -13.92
N ILE A 11 9.65 -12.85 -13.06
CA ILE A 11 9.48 -12.45 -11.64
C ILE A 11 9.41 -10.94 -11.54
N SER A 12 10.22 -10.24 -12.36
CA SER A 12 10.20 -8.77 -12.46
C SER A 12 10.34 -8.05 -11.10
N GLY A 13 11.25 -8.57 -10.23
CA GLY A 13 11.43 -8.01 -8.88
C GLY A 13 10.19 -8.15 -7.99
N VAL A 14 9.48 -9.25 -8.07
CA VAL A 14 8.16 -9.47 -7.44
C VAL A 14 7.15 -8.44 -7.96
N SER A 15 7.02 -8.38 -9.28
CA SER A 15 6.09 -7.51 -10.02
C SER A 15 6.31 -5.99 -9.91
N VAL A 16 7.44 -5.53 -9.36
CA VAL A 16 7.67 -4.08 -9.14
C VAL A 16 8.62 -3.43 -10.16
N SER A 17 9.37 -4.20 -10.95
CA SER A 17 10.32 -3.66 -11.94
C SER A 17 9.61 -3.19 -13.22
N SER A 18 8.73 -2.20 -13.13
CA SER A 18 7.90 -1.73 -14.26
C SER A 18 8.71 -1.13 -15.41
N LEU A 19 9.92 -0.60 -15.14
CA LEU A 19 10.82 0.01 -16.12
C LEU A 19 12.03 -0.89 -16.46
N GLY A 20 12.06 -2.11 -15.93
CA GLY A 20 13.18 -3.04 -16.08
C GLY A 20 14.36 -2.74 -15.12
N HIS A 21 15.42 -3.54 -15.23
CA HIS A 21 16.48 -3.61 -14.22
C HIS A 21 17.54 -2.50 -14.31
N ASN A 22 17.67 -1.81 -15.39
CA ASN A 22 18.76 -0.81 -15.55
C ASN A 22 18.31 0.32 -16.46
N PHE A 23 17.18 0.93 -16.12
CA PHE A 23 16.62 2.02 -16.93
C PHE A 23 17.53 3.25 -16.89
N PRO A 24 18.09 3.68 -18.03
CA PRO A 24 19.15 4.70 -18.05
C PRO A 24 18.77 6.04 -17.41
N PRO A 25 17.52 6.57 -17.55
CA PRO A 25 17.14 7.81 -16.89
C PRO A 25 17.18 7.74 -15.37
N ILE A 26 16.77 6.60 -14.76
CA ILE A 26 16.84 6.43 -13.30
C ILE A 26 18.29 6.40 -12.83
N LYS A 27 19.15 5.64 -13.53
CA LYS A 27 20.57 5.56 -13.21
C LYS A 27 21.21 6.95 -13.23
N LYS A 28 20.97 7.72 -14.30
CA LYS A 28 21.48 9.09 -14.44
C LYS A 28 21.01 10.01 -13.30
N ALA A 29 19.71 9.95 -12.95
CA ALA A 29 19.17 10.76 -11.86
C ALA A 29 19.80 10.43 -10.49
N ILE A 30 20.08 9.13 -10.24
CA ILE A 30 20.78 8.71 -9.02
C ILE A 30 22.23 9.22 -9.01
N GLU A 31 22.95 9.06 -10.11
CA GLU A 31 24.33 9.55 -10.26
C GLU A 31 24.40 11.07 -10.03
N GLU A 32 23.51 11.84 -10.65
CA GLU A 32 23.43 13.29 -10.45
C GLU A 32 23.13 13.69 -9.01
N GLN A 33 22.24 12.94 -8.32
CA GLN A 33 21.93 13.23 -6.92
C GLN A 33 23.09 12.89 -5.98
N VAL A 34 23.77 11.76 -6.21
CA VAL A 34 24.94 11.35 -5.42
C VAL A 34 26.07 12.39 -5.51
N GLN A 35 26.26 13.02 -6.67
CA GLN A 35 27.25 14.10 -6.84
C GLN A 35 26.91 15.38 -6.06
N LYS A 36 25.63 15.58 -5.71
CA LYS A 36 25.20 16.75 -4.91
C LYS A 36 25.32 16.46 -3.42
N HIS A 37 24.56 15.47 -2.95
CA HIS A 37 24.54 15.00 -1.55
C HIS A 37 23.72 13.72 -1.45
N LEU A 38 24.10 12.86 -0.51
CA LEU A 38 23.37 11.63 -0.18
C LEU A 38 22.34 11.87 0.93
N HIS A 39 22.72 12.63 1.93
CA HIS A 39 21.89 12.90 3.10
C HIS A 39 22.12 14.34 3.58
N LEU A 40 21.05 14.94 4.07
CA LEU A 40 21.06 16.18 4.84
C LEU A 40 20.40 15.93 6.20
N MET A 41 19.82 16.97 6.78
CA MET A 41 19.04 16.86 8.00
C MET A 41 17.65 16.27 7.72
N VAL A 42 17.18 15.38 8.59
CA VAL A 42 15.79 14.88 8.60
C VAL A 42 14.83 15.89 9.22
N TYR A 43 13.56 15.55 9.30
CA TYR A 43 12.48 16.31 9.98
C TYR A 43 12.15 17.69 9.40
N GLY A 44 12.58 17.99 8.17
CA GLY A 44 12.14 19.17 7.45
C GLY A 44 12.81 20.49 7.87
N GLU A 45 13.91 20.45 8.61
CA GLU A 45 14.70 21.65 8.89
C GLU A 45 15.26 22.31 7.61
N PHE A 46 15.53 21.49 6.60
CA PHE A 46 15.93 21.93 5.28
C PHE A 46 15.00 21.38 4.21
N ILE A 47 14.61 22.22 3.25
CA ILE A 47 13.82 21.80 2.10
C ILE A 47 14.71 20.99 1.15
N GLN A 48 14.37 19.71 1.01
CA GLN A 48 15.07 18.80 0.11
C GLN A 48 14.26 18.63 -1.19
N SER A 49 14.79 19.15 -2.27
CA SER A 49 14.04 19.22 -3.54
C SER A 49 13.57 17.86 -4.11
N PRO A 50 14.28 16.73 -3.96
CA PRO A 50 13.75 15.44 -4.44
C PRO A 50 12.44 15.04 -3.77
N GLN A 51 12.34 15.15 -2.43
CA GLN A 51 11.15 14.82 -1.66
C GLN A 51 9.97 15.72 -2.00
N VAL A 52 10.23 17.05 -2.06
CA VAL A 52 9.19 18.04 -2.39
C VAL A 52 8.64 17.79 -3.80
N LYS A 53 9.51 17.62 -4.79
CA LYS A 53 9.09 17.34 -6.17
C LYS A 53 8.30 16.04 -6.29
N LEU A 54 8.71 14.99 -5.58
CA LEU A 54 7.96 13.73 -5.55
C LEU A 54 6.57 13.95 -4.94
N ALA A 55 6.47 14.65 -3.80
CA ALA A 55 5.21 14.93 -3.15
C ALA A 55 4.28 15.75 -4.06
N GLU A 56 4.78 16.83 -4.66
CA GLU A 56 4.03 17.64 -5.63
C GLU A 56 3.53 16.83 -6.83
N TYR A 57 4.35 15.90 -7.31
CA TYR A 57 3.99 15.05 -8.44
C TYR A 57 2.91 14.03 -8.05
N LEU A 58 3.05 13.40 -6.88
CA LEU A 58 2.08 12.41 -6.40
C LEU A 58 0.70 13.02 -6.16
N VAL A 59 0.62 14.17 -5.48
CA VAL A 59 -0.68 14.81 -5.20
C VAL A 59 -1.39 15.28 -6.48
N LYS A 60 -0.68 15.55 -7.57
CA LYS A 60 -1.28 15.87 -8.89
C LYS A 60 -1.88 14.64 -9.58
N LEU A 61 -1.45 13.44 -9.23
CA LEU A 61 -1.90 12.18 -9.82
C LEU A 61 -3.00 11.50 -9.01
N LEU A 62 -3.21 11.94 -7.78
CA LEU A 62 -4.18 11.38 -6.83
C LEU A 62 -5.47 12.20 -6.80
N PRO A 63 -6.58 11.65 -6.27
CA PRO A 63 -7.79 12.41 -5.98
C PRO A 63 -7.50 13.65 -5.14
N GLN A 64 -8.25 14.72 -5.34
CA GLN A 64 -8.01 16.04 -4.72
C GLN A 64 -8.00 15.99 -3.18
N GLU A 65 -8.70 15.04 -2.61
CA GLU A 65 -8.78 14.83 -1.16
C GLU A 65 -7.47 14.29 -0.59
N ILE A 66 -6.64 13.63 -1.42
CA ILE A 66 -5.32 13.09 -1.04
C ILE A 66 -4.24 14.11 -1.42
N ASN A 67 -3.98 15.05 -0.54
CA ASN A 67 -3.14 16.22 -0.78
C ASN A 67 -1.88 16.28 0.08
N SER A 68 -1.56 15.23 0.81
CA SER A 68 -0.39 15.16 1.68
C SER A 68 0.38 13.87 1.44
N VAL A 69 1.71 13.94 1.54
CA VAL A 69 2.60 12.79 1.34
C VAL A 69 3.47 12.60 2.57
N TYR A 70 3.51 11.38 3.08
CA TYR A 70 4.41 10.97 4.15
C TYR A 70 5.36 9.91 3.61
N LEU A 71 6.66 10.24 3.54
CA LEU A 71 7.69 9.36 3.00
C LEU A 71 8.27 8.47 4.09
N VAL A 72 8.37 7.18 3.77
CA VAL A 72 8.91 6.13 4.63
C VAL A 72 9.85 5.22 3.83
N ASN A 73 10.47 4.23 4.48
CA ASN A 73 11.50 3.41 3.85
C ASN A 73 10.98 2.09 3.25
N SER A 74 9.75 1.68 3.60
CA SER A 74 9.16 0.41 3.13
C SER A 74 7.64 0.45 3.10
N GLY A 75 7.04 -0.51 2.38
CA GLY A 75 5.59 -0.72 2.40
C GLY A 75 5.06 -1.05 3.79
N SER A 76 5.80 -1.86 4.58
CA SER A 76 5.45 -2.13 5.97
C SER A 76 5.35 -0.87 6.81
N GLU A 77 6.32 0.04 6.71
CA GLU A 77 6.30 1.33 7.42
C GLU A 77 5.15 2.22 6.92
N ALA A 78 4.82 2.18 5.65
CA ALA A 78 3.67 2.91 5.10
C ALA A 78 2.36 2.43 5.74
N ILE A 79 2.16 1.11 5.86
CA ILE A 79 1.00 0.52 6.52
C ILE A 79 0.98 0.87 8.02
N GLU A 80 2.12 0.78 8.73
CA GLU A 80 2.21 1.22 10.13
C GLU A 80 1.78 2.68 10.29
N GLY A 81 2.28 3.56 9.43
CA GLY A 81 1.94 4.98 9.43
C GLY A 81 0.46 5.23 9.15
N ALA A 82 -0.09 4.57 8.13
CA ALA A 82 -1.50 4.69 7.74
C ALA A 82 -2.45 4.21 8.84
N VAL A 83 -2.16 3.07 9.46
CA VAL A 83 -2.96 2.52 10.57
C VAL A 83 -2.91 3.43 11.79
N LYS A 84 -1.72 3.92 12.16
CA LYS A 84 -1.58 4.87 13.28
C LYS A 84 -2.34 6.17 13.02
N LEU A 85 -2.27 6.67 11.78
CA LEU A 85 -3.02 7.86 11.38
C LEU A 85 -4.54 7.61 11.48
N ALA A 86 -5.01 6.47 10.98
CA ALA A 86 -6.42 6.10 11.03
C ALA A 86 -6.94 6.03 12.48
N LYS A 87 -6.22 5.33 13.35
CA LYS A 87 -6.57 5.24 14.78
C LYS A 87 -6.57 6.61 15.46
N ARG A 88 -5.57 7.44 15.18
CA ARG A 88 -5.49 8.79 15.76
C ARG A 88 -6.62 9.70 15.28
N TYR A 89 -6.95 9.63 13.99
CA TYR A 89 -7.99 10.46 13.39
C TYR A 89 -9.39 10.07 13.85
N THR A 90 -9.68 8.77 13.89
CA THR A 90 -11.01 8.27 14.26
C THR A 90 -11.21 8.13 15.77
N GLY A 91 -10.14 7.99 16.56
CA GLY A 91 -10.21 7.62 17.97
C GLY A 91 -10.59 6.15 18.21
N ARG A 92 -10.62 5.32 17.15
CA ARG A 92 -11.13 3.94 17.17
C ARG A 92 -9.98 2.92 17.11
N THR A 93 -10.26 1.66 17.44
CA THR A 93 -9.23 0.61 17.55
C THR A 93 -9.40 -0.54 16.55
N LYS A 94 -10.65 -0.84 16.18
CA LYS A 94 -11.01 -1.93 15.29
C LYS A 94 -10.48 -1.71 13.87
N MET A 95 -9.88 -2.74 13.31
CA MET A 95 -9.30 -2.72 11.97
C MET A 95 -9.77 -3.93 11.17
N CYS A 96 -9.99 -3.75 9.88
CA CYS A 96 -10.34 -4.84 8.97
C CYS A 96 -9.29 -5.00 7.87
N SER A 97 -9.03 -6.23 7.49
CA SER A 97 -8.25 -6.63 6.33
C SER A 97 -8.88 -7.85 5.68
N PHE A 98 -8.20 -8.51 4.73
CA PHE A 98 -8.81 -9.57 3.94
C PHE A 98 -8.03 -10.88 4.01
N VAL A 99 -8.74 -11.99 3.83
CA VAL A 99 -8.13 -13.32 3.68
C VAL A 99 -7.06 -13.27 2.60
N ASN A 100 -5.91 -13.88 2.87
CA ASN A 100 -4.73 -13.90 2.02
C ASN A 100 -4.07 -12.54 1.74
N ALA A 101 -4.50 -11.44 2.35
CA ALA A 101 -3.83 -10.15 2.20
C ALA A 101 -2.39 -10.21 2.73
N TYR A 102 -1.51 -9.46 2.08
CA TYR A 102 -0.12 -9.26 2.51
C TYR A 102 0.21 -7.77 2.56
N HIS A 103 0.49 -7.26 3.75
CA HIS A 103 0.75 -5.83 3.99
C HIS A 103 2.14 -5.56 4.56
N GLY A 104 2.94 -6.59 4.75
CA GLY A 104 4.30 -6.49 5.27
C GLY A 104 4.53 -7.31 6.54
N SER A 105 5.74 -7.19 7.11
CA SER A 105 6.20 -8.03 8.21
C SER A 105 6.45 -7.27 9.52
N SER A 106 6.24 -5.95 9.57
CA SER A 106 6.23 -5.19 10.82
C SER A 106 4.96 -5.48 11.62
N HIS A 107 4.90 -5.09 12.89
CA HIS A 107 3.92 -5.66 13.81
C HIS A 107 2.45 -5.37 13.43
N ALA A 108 2.10 -4.13 13.07
CA ALA A 108 0.74 -3.83 12.62
C ALA A 108 0.47 -4.39 11.20
N ALA A 109 1.42 -4.26 10.29
CA ALA A 109 1.28 -4.82 8.95
C ALA A 109 1.10 -6.34 8.98
N LEU A 110 1.89 -7.05 9.81
CA LEU A 110 1.75 -8.49 10.01
C LEU A 110 0.40 -8.86 10.64
N SER A 111 -0.09 -8.05 11.58
CA SER A 111 -1.41 -8.27 12.20
C SER A 111 -2.53 -8.25 11.16
N LEU A 112 -2.41 -7.42 10.14
CA LEU A 112 -3.36 -7.25 9.03
C LEU A 112 -3.19 -8.29 7.92
N CYS A 113 -2.08 -9.04 7.86
CA CYS A 113 -1.94 -10.14 6.90
C CYS A 113 -3.02 -11.18 7.11
N GLY A 114 -3.56 -11.70 6.00
CA GLY A 114 -4.67 -12.65 6.01
C GLY A 114 -4.28 -14.12 6.10
N ASN A 115 -2.98 -14.44 6.06
CA ASN A 115 -2.47 -15.81 6.11
C ASN A 115 -1.82 -16.09 7.47
N GLU A 116 -2.34 -17.11 8.18
CA GLU A 116 -1.85 -17.51 9.50
C GLU A 116 -0.43 -18.08 9.48
N ASP A 117 0.03 -18.64 8.37
CA ASP A 117 1.40 -19.16 8.28
C ASP A 117 2.46 -18.08 8.47
N PHE A 118 2.15 -16.84 8.10
CA PHE A 118 3.02 -15.70 8.37
C PHE A 118 2.98 -15.23 9.84
N LYS A 119 1.88 -15.49 10.55
CA LYS A 119 1.52 -14.85 11.83
C LYS A 119 1.75 -15.71 13.06
N LYS A 120 1.55 -17.02 12.94
CA LYS A 120 1.47 -17.96 14.09
C LYS A 120 2.66 -17.91 15.04
N SER A 121 3.88 -17.71 14.51
CA SER A 121 5.12 -17.69 15.30
C SER A 121 5.38 -16.34 16.01
N PHE A 122 4.59 -15.31 15.72
CA PHE A 122 4.81 -13.94 16.22
C PHE A 122 3.69 -13.43 17.12
N ARG A 123 2.81 -14.32 17.54
CA ARG A 123 1.72 -13.96 18.48
C ARG A 123 2.26 -13.70 19.90
N PRO A 124 1.68 -12.75 20.67
CA PRO A 124 0.45 -12.03 20.37
C PRO A 124 0.66 -10.90 19.36
N LEU A 125 -0.30 -10.72 18.45
CA LEU A 125 -0.37 -9.62 17.50
C LEU A 125 -1.33 -8.53 18.00
N LEU A 126 -1.53 -7.46 17.24
CA LEU A 126 -2.47 -6.40 17.61
C LEU A 126 -3.88 -6.97 17.77
N PRO A 127 -4.61 -6.55 18.82
CA PRO A 127 -6.00 -6.94 19.02
C PRO A 127 -6.93 -6.23 18.01
N GLU A 128 -8.18 -6.68 17.93
CA GLU A 128 -9.26 -6.08 17.16
C GLU A 128 -8.99 -5.98 15.66
N VAL A 129 -8.29 -6.97 15.12
CA VAL A 129 -8.09 -7.16 13.69
C VAL A 129 -9.06 -8.23 13.18
N TYR A 130 -9.91 -7.84 12.23
CA TYR A 130 -10.93 -8.71 11.62
C TYR A 130 -10.55 -8.99 10.17
N ILE A 131 -10.53 -10.27 9.82
CA ILE A 131 -10.15 -10.73 8.48
C ILE A 131 -11.42 -11.07 7.71
N LEU A 132 -11.70 -10.30 6.66
CA LEU A 132 -12.89 -10.41 5.81
C LEU A 132 -12.57 -11.19 4.52
N ARG A 133 -13.60 -11.65 3.83
CA ARG A 133 -13.46 -12.30 2.51
C ARG A 133 -13.74 -11.30 1.39
N ILE A 134 -12.88 -11.25 0.40
CA ILE A 134 -13.14 -10.47 -0.83
C ILE A 134 -14.39 -11.00 -1.52
N ASN A 135 -15.19 -10.11 -2.10
CA ASN A 135 -16.46 -10.39 -2.78
C ASN A 135 -17.57 -10.98 -1.90
N ASN A 136 -17.40 -10.97 -0.57
CA ASN A 136 -18.45 -11.36 0.36
C ASN A 136 -19.13 -10.11 0.93
N TYR A 137 -20.40 -9.91 0.59
CA TYR A 137 -21.19 -8.76 1.04
C TYR A 137 -21.58 -8.84 2.52
N GLU A 138 -21.74 -10.05 3.06
CA GLU A 138 -22.13 -10.26 4.47
C GLU A 138 -21.01 -9.83 5.40
N ASP A 139 -19.74 -10.10 5.03
CA ASP A 139 -18.58 -9.72 5.82
C ASP A 139 -18.46 -8.20 5.98
N LEU A 140 -19.00 -7.41 5.03
CA LEU A 140 -18.99 -5.95 5.12
C LEU A 140 -19.83 -5.43 6.30
N ASN A 141 -20.73 -6.24 6.88
CA ASN A 141 -21.48 -5.87 8.08
C ASN A 141 -20.60 -5.78 9.34
N ILE A 142 -19.40 -6.35 9.30
CA ILE A 142 -18.40 -6.22 10.38
C ILE A 142 -17.88 -4.77 10.47
N ILE A 143 -17.92 -4.01 9.36
CA ILE A 143 -17.49 -2.62 9.30
C ILE A 143 -18.62 -1.77 9.90
N ASP A 144 -18.35 -1.15 11.03
CA ASP A 144 -19.27 -0.34 11.82
C ASP A 144 -18.63 0.95 12.35
N GLU A 145 -19.32 1.65 13.23
CA GLU A 145 -18.87 2.90 13.84
C GLU A 145 -17.63 2.76 14.74
N ASP A 146 -17.26 1.55 15.18
CA ASP A 146 -16.04 1.28 15.97
C ASP A 146 -14.83 1.00 15.06
N THR A 147 -15.04 0.85 13.76
CA THR A 147 -13.98 0.52 12.81
C THR A 147 -13.14 1.75 12.45
N ALA A 148 -11.85 1.73 12.79
CA ALA A 148 -10.90 2.80 12.46
C ALA A 148 -10.56 2.80 10.97
N CYS A 149 -10.24 1.63 10.44
CA CYS A 149 -9.86 1.50 9.03
C CYS A 149 -10.11 0.11 8.46
N VAL A 150 -10.21 0.07 7.14
CA VAL A 150 -10.12 -1.13 6.31
C VAL A 150 -8.89 -1.00 5.43
N VAL A 151 -8.02 -2.02 5.42
CA VAL A 151 -6.83 -2.07 4.57
C VAL A 151 -7.05 -3.10 3.47
N ILE A 152 -6.87 -2.70 2.22
CA ILE A 152 -7.10 -3.55 1.05
C ILE A 152 -6.06 -3.30 -0.05
N GLU A 153 -5.60 -4.38 -0.68
CA GLU A 153 -4.89 -4.32 -1.96
C GLU A 153 -5.94 -4.23 -3.09
N PRO A 154 -5.79 -3.34 -4.09
CA PRO A 154 -6.67 -3.32 -5.26
C PRO A 154 -6.70 -4.66 -6.00
N ILE A 155 -5.56 -5.33 -6.03
CA ILE A 155 -5.37 -6.69 -6.52
C ILE A 155 -4.46 -7.39 -5.53
N GLN A 156 -4.92 -8.46 -4.90
CA GLN A 156 -4.05 -9.27 -4.06
C GLN A 156 -3.09 -10.07 -4.93
N ALA A 157 -1.85 -9.66 -4.98
CA ALA A 157 -0.87 -10.29 -5.86
C ALA A 157 -0.25 -11.55 -5.23
N GLU A 158 0.18 -11.49 -3.97
CA GLU A 158 0.78 -12.62 -3.26
C GLU A 158 -0.19 -13.80 -3.06
N ALA A 159 -1.48 -13.52 -3.09
CA ALA A 159 -2.54 -14.53 -3.01
C ALA A 159 -2.82 -15.28 -4.34
N GLY A 160 -2.07 -14.98 -5.40
CA GLY A 160 -2.27 -15.57 -6.73
C GLY A 160 -3.17 -14.74 -7.65
N ILE A 161 -3.07 -13.42 -7.58
CA ILE A 161 -3.77 -12.45 -8.44
C ILE A 161 -5.29 -12.50 -8.25
N ILE A 162 -5.73 -12.17 -7.05
CA ILE A 162 -7.16 -12.07 -6.74
C ILE A 162 -7.63 -10.63 -7.01
N ILE A 163 -8.57 -10.50 -7.94
CA ILE A 163 -9.15 -9.22 -8.35
C ILE A 163 -10.55 -9.11 -7.72
N PRO A 164 -10.81 -8.10 -6.88
CA PRO A 164 -12.15 -7.86 -6.35
C PRO A 164 -13.16 -7.52 -7.45
N ASP A 165 -14.43 -7.91 -7.25
CA ASP A 165 -15.51 -7.43 -8.10
C ASP A 165 -15.67 -5.91 -7.95
N LYS A 166 -15.78 -5.20 -9.06
CA LYS A 166 -15.88 -3.74 -9.09
C LYS A 166 -17.10 -3.22 -8.31
N LYS A 167 -18.23 -3.90 -8.40
CA LYS A 167 -19.45 -3.52 -7.67
C LYS A 167 -19.26 -3.72 -6.16
N TRP A 168 -18.66 -4.84 -5.79
CA TRP A 168 -18.35 -5.12 -4.39
C TRP A 168 -17.38 -4.08 -3.81
N PHE A 169 -16.33 -3.72 -4.54
CA PHE A 169 -15.37 -2.70 -4.10
C PHE A 169 -16.04 -1.34 -3.87
N LYS A 170 -16.99 -0.98 -4.74
CA LYS A 170 -17.79 0.25 -4.59
C LYS A 170 -18.70 0.20 -3.36
N VAL A 171 -19.27 -0.97 -3.05
CA VAL A 171 -20.05 -1.16 -1.81
C VAL A 171 -19.16 -1.05 -0.59
N LEU A 172 -17.94 -1.62 -0.61
CA LEU A 172 -16.95 -1.48 0.46
C LEU A 172 -16.62 0.00 0.71
N GLU A 173 -16.30 0.77 -0.33
CA GLU A 173 -16.03 2.21 -0.23
C GLU A 173 -17.21 2.95 0.40
N THR A 174 -18.42 2.68 -0.09
CA THR A 174 -19.65 3.30 0.42
C THR A 174 -19.87 2.97 1.90
N LYS A 175 -19.67 1.71 2.29
CA LYS A 175 -19.79 1.25 3.67
C LYS A 175 -18.79 1.94 4.59
N CYS A 176 -17.54 2.08 4.15
CA CYS A 176 -16.52 2.83 4.88
C CYS A 176 -16.93 4.29 5.09
N LYS A 177 -17.37 4.97 4.03
CA LYS A 177 -17.83 6.37 4.10
C LYS A 177 -19.01 6.54 5.06
N GLN A 178 -20.01 5.66 5.03
CA GLN A 178 -21.18 5.71 5.89
C GLN A 178 -20.86 5.62 7.38
N ASN A 179 -19.83 4.82 7.73
CA ASN A 179 -19.42 4.61 9.11
C ASN A 179 -18.27 5.55 9.55
N GLY A 180 -17.79 6.44 8.68
CA GLY A 180 -16.62 7.27 8.96
C GLY A 180 -15.34 6.44 9.17
N THR A 181 -15.28 5.25 8.58
CA THR A 181 -14.14 4.36 8.56
C THR A 181 -13.18 4.78 7.45
N LEU A 182 -11.88 4.82 7.70
CA LEU A 182 -10.89 5.14 6.67
C LEU A 182 -10.61 3.92 5.80
N LEU A 183 -10.71 4.09 4.48
CA LEU A 183 -10.32 3.08 3.50
C LEU A 183 -8.85 3.32 3.11
N ILE A 184 -7.98 2.40 3.47
CA ILE A 184 -6.55 2.40 3.15
C ILE A 184 -6.34 1.45 1.98
N ILE A 185 -5.87 1.98 0.85
CA ILE A 185 -5.60 1.20 -0.35
C ILE A 185 -4.10 0.98 -0.45
N ASP A 186 -3.69 -0.29 -0.33
CA ASP A 186 -2.29 -0.69 -0.43
C ASP A 186 -1.89 -0.88 -1.90
N GLU A 187 -1.17 0.10 -2.42
CA GLU A 187 -0.67 0.15 -3.79
C GLU A 187 0.83 -0.21 -3.90
N VAL A 188 1.40 -0.81 -2.86
CA VAL A 188 2.83 -1.16 -2.84
C VAL A 188 3.21 -2.03 -4.04
N GLN A 189 2.36 -2.95 -4.44
CA GLN A 189 2.62 -3.83 -5.57
C GLN A 189 1.84 -3.44 -6.84
N THR A 190 0.69 -2.80 -6.72
CA THR A 190 -0.22 -2.48 -7.84
C THR A 190 0.00 -1.10 -8.44
N GLY A 191 0.66 -0.20 -7.72
CA GLY A 191 0.91 1.17 -8.15
C GLY A 191 1.99 1.33 -9.23
N PHE A 192 2.22 2.58 -9.59
CA PHE A 192 3.27 3.02 -10.52
C PHE A 192 3.23 2.31 -11.88
N GLY A 193 2.02 2.14 -12.43
CA GLY A 193 1.82 1.62 -13.78
C GLY A 193 1.77 0.11 -13.90
N ARG A 194 1.93 -0.67 -12.81
CA ARG A 194 1.95 -2.13 -12.85
C ARG A 194 0.70 -2.74 -13.49
N THR A 195 -0.46 -2.12 -13.27
CA THR A 195 -1.75 -2.61 -13.75
C THR A 195 -2.21 -1.94 -15.06
N GLY A 196 -1.37 -1.09 -15.67
CA GLY A 196 -1.71 -0.31 -16.85
C GLY A 196 -2.33 1.06 -16.58
N LYS A 197 -2.67 1.35 -15.32
CA LYS A 197 -2.98 2.69 -14.81
C LYS A 197 -1.93 3.09 -13.78
N MET A 198 -1.82 4.39 -13.47
CA MET A 198 -0.83 4.86 -12.49
C MET A 198 -1.02 4.19 -11.14
N PHE A 199 -2.25 4.02 -10.69
CA PHE A 199 -2.63 3.29 -9.49
C PHE A 199 -3.71 2.25 -9.79
N GLY A 200 -3.66 1.12 -9.09
CA GLY A 200 -4.59 0.00 -9.27
C GLY A 200 -6.03 0.36 -8.90
N PHE A 201 -6.25 1.21 -7.88
CA PHE A 201 -7.60 1.65 -7.48
C PHE A 201 -8.36 2.34 -8.63
N GLN A 202 -7.66 2.95 -9.58
CA GLN A 202 -8.29 3.64 -10.71
C GLN A 202 -9.09 2.70 -11.64
N HIS A 203 -8.95 1.38 -11.49
CA HIS A 203 -9.76 0.41 -12.21
C HIS A 203 -11.17 0.24 -11.62
N PHE A 204 -11.38 0.70 -10.38
CA PHE A 204 -12.61 0.47 -9.61
C PHE A 204 -13.54 1.67 -9.54
N ASP A 205 -13.18 2.80 -10.16
CA ASP A 205 -13.94 4.07 -10.15
C ASP A 205 -14.23 4.58 -8.73
N ILE A 206 -13.22 4.52 -7.86
CA ILE A 206 -13.24 4.97 -6.46
C ILE A 206 -12.20 6.06 -6.23
#